data_9156960967a9e099b6d9a606638558ac
#
_entry.id   9156960967a9e099b6d9a606638558ac
#
_cell.length_a   1.000
_cell.length_b   1.000
_cell.length_c   1.000
_cell.angle_alpha   90.00
_cell.angle_beta   90.00
_cell.angle_gamma   90.00
#
_symmetry.space_group_name_H-M   'P 1'
#
loop_
_entity.id
_entity.type
_entity.pdbx_description
1 polymer ?
#
loop_
_entity_poly.entity_id
_entity_poly.type
_entity_poly.pdbx_seq_one_letter_code
_entity_poly.pdbx_strand_id
1 'polypeptide(L)'
;MLTTRNVHSFCFFKPQNLGFTLLLTLILLVSSCSSKNKSEQSTKTENGTEMSNASLPVTMDTVAYNKKMLALANGDTTGRWPVKNQPYPLDGAILPFKRIVAYYGNLFSKRMGVLGEYPPKELWKKLNVELRAWEKADSTTPVIPAIHYIATVSQGTPMKDNSYCYRMPDSQIDSALAIAAMGDALLFLDVQVGLSNVNKEVPHLEKYLKMPNVHLGIDPEFSMKEGHVPGKKIGYMTAEDVNFCSDYLAKLVRANNLPPKVLIVHRFTQGMLKNYQNIRLHPEVQIVINMDGWGEPILKHSTYKSYIFREPVQFTGFKLFYKNDLKKAPNRLLTPEDLMKLKPHPIYIQYQ
;
A
#
# COMPACT_ATOMS: atom_id res chain seq x y z
N MET A 1 33.05 -11.34 4.34
CA MET A 1 33.27 -10.10 3.56
C MET A 1 32.11 -9.95 2.60
N LEU A 2 31.12 -9.12 2.94
CA LEU A 2 29.98 -8.80 2.09
C LEU A 2 30.38 -7.61 1.22
N THR A 3 30.61 -7.88 -0.05
CA THR A 3 30.86 -6.86 -1.05
C THR A 3 29.66 -5.91 -1.17
N THR A 4 29.89 -4.63 -0.95
CA THR A 4 29.00 -3.52 -1.26
C THR A 4 28.52 -3.62 -2.71
N ARG A 5 27.27 -4.00 -2.93
CA ARG A 5 26.65 -4.03 -4.24
C ARG A 5 26.13 -2.66 -4.61
N ASN A 6 26.37 -2.30 -5.86
CA ASN A 6 25.98 -1.05 -6.50
C ASN A 6 24.53 -0.65 -6.18
N VAL A 7 24.41 0.51 -5.59
CA VAL A 7 23.16 1.25 -5.40
C VAL A 7 22.60 1.58 -6.78
N HIS A 8 21.31 1.39 -6.96
CA HIS A 8 20.58 1.55 -8.20
C HIS A 8 20.89 2.85 -8.95
N SER A 9 21.00 2.73 -10.26
CA SER A 9 21.00 3.87 -11.17
C SER A 9 19.59 4.46 -11.22
N PHE A 10 19.32 5.47 -10.39
CA PHE A 10 18.05 6.17 -10.36
C PHE A 10 17.93 7.16 -11.49
N CYS A 11 16.79 7.19 -12.15
CA CYS A 11 16.44 8.19 -13.12
C CYS A 11 15.85 9.40 -12.43
N PHE A 12 16.60 10.49 -12.53
CA PHE A 12 16.17 11.81 -12.07
C PHE A 12 15.19 12.44 -13.08
N PHE A 13 14.10 13.01 -12.58
CA PHE A 13 13.23 13.89 -13.36
C PHE A 13 13.93 15.24 -13.56
N LYS A 14 14.09 15.67 -14.82
CA LYS A 14 14.24 17.09 -15.15
C LYS A 14 12.84 17.67 -15.29
N PRO A 15 12.47 18.75 -14.59
CA PRO A 15 11.19 19.41 -14.82
C PRO A 15 11.20 20.02 -16.21
N GLN A 16 10.29 19.57 -17.07
CA GLN A 16 9.98 20.29 -18.31
C GLN A 16 9.04 21.44 -17.97
N ASN A 17 9.50 22.67 -18.17
CA ASN A 17 8.66 23.86 -18.13
C ASN A 17 7.67 23.81 -19.28
N LEU A 18 6.42 23.43 -19.02
CA LEU A 18 5.29 23.66 -19.92
C LEU A 18 4.73 25.05 -19.62
N GLY A 19 5.02 26.02 -20.51
CA GLY A 19 4.37 27.31 -20.53
C GLY A 19 2.90 27.15 -20.92
N PHE A 20 2.00 27.43 -19.98
CA PHE A 20 0.56 27.53 -20.23
C PHE A 20 0.22 28.94 -20.67
N THR A 21 -0.18 29.08 -21.94
CA THR A 21 -0.78 30.29 -22.50
C THR A 21 -2.24 30.36 -22.02
N LEU A 22 -2.53 31.41 -21.27
CA LEU A 22 -3.86 31.73 -20.75
C LEU A 22 -4.74 32.25 -21.89
N LEU A 23 -5.80 31.56 -22.25
CA LEU A 23 -6.87 32.08 -23.11
C LEU A 23 -8.09 32.38 -22.25
N LEU A 24 -8.35 33.67 -22.05
CA LEU A 24 -9.50 34.21 -21.35
C LEU A 24 -10.70 34.21 -22.29
N THR A 25 -11.77 33.47 -21.99
CA THR A 25 -13.08 33.68 -22.61
C THR A 25 -14.12 33.97 -21.53
N LEU A 26 -14.62 35.19 -21.62
CA LEU A 26 -15.68 35.82 -20.86
C LEU A 26 -17.04 35.37 -21.39
N ILE A 27 -17.94 34.79 -20.58
CA ILE A 27 -19.37 34.69 -20.91
C ILE A 27 -20.24 35.06 -19.71
N LEU A 28 -21.21 35.91 -20.05
CA LEU A 28 -22.08 36.71 -19.23
C LEU A 28 -23.15 35.93 -18.48
N LEU A 29 -23.55 36.55 -17.37
CA LEU A 29 -24.71 36.34 -16.52
C LEU A 29 -26.06 36.40 -17.25
N VAL A 30 -26.99 35.53 -16.84
CA VAL A 30 -28.42 35.91 -16.82
C VAL A 30 -29.07 35.38 -15.54
N SER A 31 -29.58 36.35 -14.77
CA SER A 31 -30.45 36.16 -13.62
C SER A 31 -31.89 35.91 -14.06
N SER A 32 -32.63 35.08 -13.37
CA SER A 32 -34.08 35.30 -13.26
C SER A 32 -34.65 34.71 -11.97
N CYS A 33 -35.51 35.52 -11.39
CA CYS A 33 -36.12 35.45 -10.08
C CYS A 33 -37.35 34.56 -9.97
N SER A 34 -37.57 34.05 -8.75
CA SER A 34 -38.77 34.19 -7.91
C SER A 34 -40.08 33.46 -8.25
N SER A 35 -40.62 32.70 -7.34
CA SER A 35 -41.80 33.13 -6.55
C SER A 35 -42.24 32.09 -5.50
N LYS A 36 -42.81 32.64 -4.44
CA LYS A 36 -43.40 32.04 -3.24
C LYS A 36 -44.76 31.40 -3.48
N ASN A 37 -45.15 30.42 -2.66
CA ASN A 37 -46.30 30.44 -1.71
C ASN A 37 -46.70 28.97 -1.43
N LYS A 38 -46.93 28.69 -0.23
CA LYS A 38 -47.86 28.73 0.87
C LYS A 38 -48.48 27.36 1.19
N SER A 39 -48.27 27.02 2.45
CA SER A 39 -49.08 26.35 3.47
C SER A 39 -50.37 25.64 3.12
N GLU A 40 -50.55 24.40 3.71
CA GLU A 40 -51.64 24.02 4.64
C GLU A 40 -51.52 22.52 4.91
N GLN A 41 -51.35 22.13 6.05
CA GLN A 41 -51.97 21.64 7.25
C GLN A 41 -52.80 20.34 7.11
N SER A 42 -52.36 19.35 7.91
CA SER A 42 -53.13 18.38 8.69
C SER A 42 -53.81 17.20 8.00
N THR A 43 -53.38 15.98 8.33
CA THR A 43 -54.17 15.07 9.23
C THR A 43 -53.33 13.84 9.66
N LYS A 44 -53.45 13.48 10.92
CA LYS A 44 -52.98 12.26 11.58
C LYS A 44 -53.65 11.02 10.98
N THR A 45 -52.91 9.92 10.82
CA THR A 45 -53.41 8.60 11.16
C THR A 45 -52.25 7.69 11.54
N GLU A 46 -52.52 6.81 12.48
CA GLU A 46 -51.65 6.04 13.35
C GLU A 46 -50.99 4.81 12.70
N ASN A 47 -49.90 4.41 13.33
CA ASN A 47 -49.41 3.05 13.58
C ASN A 47 -49.03 2.17 12.37
N GLY A 48 -47.72 2.11 12.20
CA GLY A 48 -47.00 0.96 11.66
C GLY A 48 -45.61 0.96 12.25
N THR A 49 -45.42 0.30 13.38
CA THR A 49 -44.10 0.04 13.95
C THR A 49 -43.34 -0.90 12.99
N GLU A 50 -42.70 -0.36 11.98
CA GLU A 50 -41.63 -1.10 11.31
C GLU A 50 -40.46 -1.19 12.28
N MET A 51 -40.35 -2.35 12.92
CA MET A 51 -39.12 -2.77 13.55
C MET A 51 -38.06 -2.81 12.43
N SER A 52 -37.23 -1.73 12.36
CA SER A 52 -36.01 -1.78 11.61
C SER A 52 -35.21 -2.96 12.16
N ASN A 53 -35.02 -3.98 11.36
CA ASN A 53 -34.01 -5.00 11.59
C ASN A 53 -32.65 -4.30 11.54
N ALA A 54 -32.26 -3.68 12.65
CA ALA A 54 -30.86 -3.31 12.87
C ALA A 54 -30.11 -4.65 12.86
N SER A 55 -29.47 -4.95 11.74
CA SER A 55 -28.53 -6.05 11.67
C SER A 55 -27.54 -5.88 12.81
N LEU A 56 -27.44 -6.88 13.68
CA LEU A 56 -26.42 -6.94 14.72
C LEU A 56 -25.08 -6.61 14.05
N PRO A 57 -24.22 -5.80 14.69
CA PRO A 57 -22.90 -5.52 14.14
C PRO A 57 -22.22 -6.87 13.86
N VAL A 58 -21.82 -7.09 12.62
CA VAL A 58 -21.09 -8.29 12.21
C VAL A 58 -19.78 -8.28 13.00
N THR A 59 -19.69 -9.13 14.01
CA THR A 59 -18.44 -9.26 14.78
C THR A 59 -17.49 -10.18 14.04
N MET A 60 -16.20 -9.84 14.04
CA MET A 60 -15.13 -10.64 13.44
C MET A 60 -15.25 -12.13 13.90
N ASP A 61 -15.29 -13.05 12.94
CA ASP A 61 -15.19 -14.49 13.23
C ASP A 61 -13.75 -14.82 13.62
N THR A 62 -13.51 -14.84 14.93
CA THR A 62 -12.18 -15.11 15.50
C THR A 62 -11.70 -16.54 15.26
N VAL A 63 -12.61 -17.51 15.10
CA VAL A 63 -12.27 -18.90 14.79
C VAL A 63 -11.74 -18.99 13.36
N ALA A 64 -12.47 -18.41 12.40
CA ALA A 64 -12.03 -18.35 11.02
C ALA A 64 -10.74 -17.55 10.86
N TYR A 65 -10.60 -16.43 11.57
CA TYR A 65 -9.36 -15.63 11.60
C TYR A 65 -8.17 -16.47 12.05
N ASN A 66 -8.27 -17.10 13.22
CA ASN A 66 -7.19 -17.91 13.78
C ASN A 66 -6.82 -19.09 12.87
N LYS A 67 -7.81 -19.74 12.26
CA LYS A 67 -7.58 -20.82 11.28
C LYS A 67 -6.79 -20.31 10.07
N LYS A 68 -7.14 -19.13 9.53
CA LYS A 68 -6.41 -18.49 8.43
C LYS A 68 -4.99 -18.08 8.82
N MET A 69 -4.78 -17.54 10.02
CA MET A 69 -3.47 -17.19 10.55
C MET A 69 -2.55 -18.41 10.70
N LEU A 70 -3.10 -19.53 11.17
CA LEU A 70 -2.37 -20.81 11.23
C LEU A 70 -2.02 -21.32 9.83
N ALA A 71 -2.93 -21.22 8.86
CA ALA A 71 -2.66 -21.59 7.48
C ALA A 71 -1.52 -20.74 6.88
N LEU A 72 -1.53 -19.41 7.11
CA LEU A 72 -0.46 -18.51 6.68
C LEU A 72 0.90 -18.87 7.29
N ALA A 73 0.95 -19.32 8.53
CA ALA A 73 2.19 -19.73 9.17
C ALA A 73 2.88 -20.91 8.46
N ASN A 74 2.16 -21.63 7.59
CA ASN A 74 2.66 -22.72 6.74
C ASN A 74 3.47 -23.76 7.51
N GLY A 75 2.93 -24.23 8.64
CA GLY A 75 3.60 -25.23 9.48
C GLY A 75 4.89 -24.73 10.13
N ASP A 76 4.96 -23.45 10.50
CA ASP A 76 6.08 -22.96 11.32
C ASP A 76 6.09 -23.64 12.69
N THR A 77 7.19 -24.29 13.02
CA THR A 77 7.43 -24.97 14.31
C THR A 77 8.28 -24.15 15.26
N THR A 78 8.75 -22.97 14.85
CA THR A 78 9.61 -22.10 15.69
C THR A 78 8.84 -21.29 16.71
N GLY A 79 7.52 -21.25 16.58
CA GLY A 79 6.63 -20.44 17.42
C GLY A 79 6.65 -18.94 17.11
N ARG A 80 7.30 -18.51 16.01
CA ARG A 80 7.29 -17.12 15.53
C ARG A 80 6.01 -16.76 14.82
N TRP A 81 5.46 -17.70 14.06
CA TRP A 81 4.28 -17.51 13.24
C TRP A 81 3.18 -18.52 13.56
N PRO A 82 1.92 -18.12 13.62
CA PRO A 82 1.48 -16.71 13.57
C PRO A 82 1.96 -15.91 14.79
N VAL A 83 2.07 -14.59 14.61
CA VAL A 83 2.43 -13.67 15.70
C VAL A 83 1.40 -13.77 16.81
N LYS A 84 1.88 -13.92 18.05
CA LYS A 84 1.02 -14.07 19.24
C LYS A 84 0.57 -12.71 19.77
N ASN A 85 -0.53 -12.73 20.52
CA ASN A 85 -1.04 -11.56 21.26
C ASN A 85 -1.33 -10.32 20.38
N GLN A 86 -1.63 -10.56 19.11
CA GLN A 86 -2.07 -9.48 18.24
C GLN A 86 -3.58 -9.20 18.43
N PRO A 87 -4.02 -7.95 18.32
CA PRO A 87 -5.45 -7.64 18.37
C PRO A 87 -6.17 -8.25 17.17
N TYR A 88 -7.40 -8.71 17.37
CA TYR A 88 -8.25 -9.01 16.22
C TYR A 88 -8.59 -7.72 15.48
N PRO A 89 -8.59 -7.74 14.15
CA PRO A 89 -8.95 -6.56 13.37
C PRO A 89 -10.45 -6.26 13.52
N LEU A 90 -10.82 -5.01 13.24
CA LEU A 90 -12.23 -4.64 13.12
C LEU A 90 -12.87 -5.32 11.90
N ASP A 91 -14.18 -5.33 11.87
CA ASP A 91 -14.96 -5.85 10.74
C ASP A 91 -14.58 -5.15 9.43
N GLY A 92 -14.71 -5.88 8.31
CA GLY A 92 -14.26 -5.40 7.00
C GLY A 92 -12.74 -5.51 6.75
N ALA A 93 -11.97 -6.13 7.66
CA ALA A 93 -10.55 -6.39 7.45
C ALA A 93 -10.28 -7.28 6.23
N ILE A 94 -9.28 -6.93 5.46
CA ILE A 94 -8.90 -7.66 4.24
C ILE A 94 -8.10 -8.91 4.58
N LEU A 95 -7.08 -8.75 5.43
CA LEU A 95 -6.17 -9.83 5.81
C LEU A 95 -6.66 -10.55 7.08
N PRO A 96 -6.50 -11.85 7.20
CA PRO A 96 -5.85 -12.81 6.28
C PRO A 96 -6.81 -13.45 5.26
N PHE A 97 -8.02 -12.94 5.08
CA PHE A 97 -9.08 -13.60 4.31
C PHE A 97 -8.92 -13.47 2.79
N LYS A 98 -8.18 -12.44 2.34
CA LYS A 98 -7.90 -12.18 0.91
C LYS A 98 -6.40 -11.94 0.72
N ARG A 99 -5.86 -12.40 -0.43
CA ARG A 99 -4.51 -12.07 -0.87
C ARG A 99 -4.55 -10.85 -1.76
N ILE A 100 -3.69 -9.88 -1.47
CA ILE A 100 -3.57 -8.66 -2.29
C ILE A 100 -2.47 -8.88 -3.32
N VAL A 101 -2.78 -8.65 -4.61
CA VAL A 101 -1.80 -8.69 -5.70
C VAL A 101 -1.75 -7.31 -6.35
N ALA A 102 -0.60 -6.67 -6.26
CA ALA A 102 -0.42 -5.27 -6.61
C ALA A 102 0.55 -5.07 -7.78
N TYR A 103 0.23 -4.12 -8.65
CA TYR A 103 1.19 -3.50 -9.56
C TYR A 103 1.71 -2.20 -8.95
N TYR A 104 3.04 -2.06 -8.96
CA TYR A 104 3.77 -0.96 -8.31
C TYR A 104 4.39 0.00 -9.34
N GLY A 105 4.46 1.28 -8.99
CA GLY A 105 5.23 2.25 -9.75
C GLY A 105 4.70 3.67 -9.66
N ASN A 106 5.14 4.49 -10.63
CA ASN A 106 4.71 5.87 -10.79
C ASN A 106 4.28 6.12 -12.23
N LEU A 107 3.14 6.77 -12.44
CA LEU A 107 2.54 6.98 -13.76
C LEU A 107 3.38 7.85 -14.70
N PHE A 108 4.28 8.69 -14.16
CA PHE A 108 5.15 9.55 -14.94
C PHE A 108 6.50 8.92 -15.31
N SER A 109 6.79 7.72 -14.82
CA SER A 109 8.10 7.11 -15.03
C SER A 109 8.01 5.64 -15.40
N LYS A 110 8.41 5.33 -16.63
CA LYS A 110 8.57 3.94 -17.10
C LYS A 110 9.70 3.17 -16.40
N ARG A 111 10.50 3.84 -15.56
CA ARG A 111 11.64 3.23 -14.85
C ARG A 111 11.34 2.93 -13.39
N MET A 112 10.22 3.43 -12.88
CA MET A 112 9.84 3.27 -11.48
C MET A 112 8.82 2.14 -11.27
N GLY A 113 8.60 1.31 -12.29
CA GLY A 113 7.73 0.15 -12.19
C GLY A 113 6.61 0.11 -13.23
N VAL A 114 5.84 -0.94 -13.16
CA VAL A 114 4.86 -1.35 -14.19
C VAL A 114 3.81 -0.28 -14.46
N LEU A 115 3.41 0.50 -13.43
CA LEU A 115 2.34 1.50 -13.58
C LEU A 115 2.65 2.58 -14.62
N GLY A 116 3.93 2.91 -14.84
CA GLY A 116 4.34 3.88 -15.85
C GLY A 116 4.68 3.27 -17.21
N GLU A 117 4.70 1.93 -17.32
CA GLU A 117 5.14 1.24 -18.55
C GLU A 117 4.03 1.03 -19.57
N TYR A 118 2.81 0.81 -19.09
CA TYR A 118 1.68 0.41 -19.94
C TYR A 118 0.49 1.35 -19.80
N PRO A 119 -0.28 1.55 -20.88
CA PRO A 119 -1.57 2.25 -20.77
C PRO A 119 -2.55 1.42 -19.92
N PRO A 120 -3.55 2.06 -19.28
CA PRO A 120 -4.40 1.40 -18.28
C PRO A 120 -5.04 0.09 -18.72
N LYS A 121 -5.56 -0.01 -19.95
CA LYS A 121 -6.17 -1.24 -20.47
C LYS A 121 -5.19 -2.40 -20.56
N GLU A 122 -3.97 -2.14 -21.00
CA GLU A 122 -2.93 -3.16 -21.11
C GLU A 122 -2.40 -3.56 -19.74
N LEU A 123 -2.22 -2.58 -18.85
CA LEU A 123 -1.86 -2.80 -17.45
C LEU A 123 -2.84 -3.78 -16.79
N TRP A 124 -4.14 -3.54 -16.93
CA TRP A 124 -5.17 -4.41 -16.39
C TRP A 124 -5.17 -5.81 -17.02
N LYS A 125 -4.95 -5.91 -18.33
CA LYS A 125 -4.80 -7.21 -18.98
C LYS A 125 -3.66 -8.03 -18.38
N LYS A 126 -2.52 -7.39 -18.11
CA LYS A 126 -1.35 -8.04 -17.50
C LYS A 126 -1.58 -8.38 -16.03
N LEU A 127 -2.13 -7.46 -15.24
CA LEU A 127 -2.45 -7.72 -13.83
C LEU A 127 -3.41 -8.90 -13.69
N ASN A 128 -4.42 -8.99 -14.54
CA ASN A 128 -5.36 -10.12 -14.54
C ASN A 128 -4.70 -11.47 -14.83
N VAL A 129 -3.56 -11.51 -15.52
CA VAL A 129 -2.77 -12.75 -15.68
C VAL A 129 -2.18 -13.17 -14.33
N GLU A 130 -1.61 -12.23 -13.60
CA GLU A 130 -1.04 -12.49 -12.27
C GLU A 130 -2.14 -12.91 -11.27
N LEU A 131 -3.29 -12.22 -11.26
CA LEU A 131 -4.42 -12.59 -10.39
C LEU A 131 -4.83 -14.05 -10.59
N ARG A 132 -5.04 -14.46 -11.86
CA ARG A 132 -5.41 -15.85 -12.18
C ARG A 132 -4.33 -16.86 -11.81
N ALA A 133 -3.06 -16.50 -11.95
CA ALA A 133 -1.95 -17.36 -11.52
C ALA A 133 -1.99 -17.60 -10.00
N TRP A 134 -2.27 -16.56 -9.22
CA TRP A 134 -2.42 -16.69 -7.76
C TRP A 134 -3.68 -17.44 -7.35
N GLU A 135 -4.82 -17.22 -8.01
CA GLU A 135 -6.07 -17.98 -7.79
C GLU A 135 -5.86 -19.49 -8.05
N LYS A 136 -5.09 -19.81 -9.09
CA LYS A 136 -4.74 -21.19 -9.42
C LYS A 136 -3.81 -21.84 -8.38
N ALA A 137 -2.81 -21.08 -7.88
CA ALA A 137 -1.84 -21.56 -6.91
C ALA A 137 -2.43 -21.76 -5.52
N ASP A 138 -3.41 -20.94 -5.13
CA ASP A 138 -4.11 -21.03 -3.84
C ASP A 138 -5.59 -20.68 -3.99
N SER A 139 -6.42 -21.66 -4.27
CA SER A 139 -7.88 -21.51 -4.39
C SER A 139 -8.58 -21.26 -3.05
N THR A 140 -7.88 -21.37 -1.93
CA THR A 140 -8.47 -21.20 -0.58
C THR A 140 -8.48 -19.76 -0.09
N THR A 141 -7.69 -18.89 -0.75
CA THR A 141 -7.55 -17.48 -0.39
C THR A 141 -7.91 -16.61 -1.59
N PRO A 142 -9.11 -16.01 -1.63
CA PRO A 142 -9.52 -15.12 -2.73
C PRO A 142 -8.48 -14.03 -2.98
N VAL A 143 -8.26 -13.71 -4.26
CA VAL A 143 -7.28 -12.70 -4.68
C VAL A 143 -8.00 -11.39 -4.99
N ILE A 144 -7.45 -10.28 -4.54
CA ILE A 144 -7.92 -8.95 -4.87
C ILE A 144 -6.81 -8.13 -5.53
N PRO A 145 -7.14 -7.36 -6.59
CA PRO A 145 -6.18 -6.50 -7.26
C PRO A 145 -5.84 -5.27 -6.42
N ALA A 146 -4.64 -4.74 -6.66
CA ALA A 146 -4.26 -3.44 -6.13
C ALA A 146 -3.38 -2.65 -7.12
N ILE A 147 -3.50 -1.33 -7.06
CA ILE A 147 -2.58 -0.38 -7.66
C ILE A 147 -1.75 0.22 -6.51
N HIS A 148 -0.43 0.09 -6.56
CA HIS A 148 0.45 0.65 -5.55
C HIS A 148 1.26 1.80 -6.16
N TYR A 149 0.75 3.01 -5.99
CA TYR A 149 1.24 4.22 -6.63
C TYR A 149 2.19 5.00 -5.72
N ILE A 150 3.38 5.36 -6.21
CA ILE A 150 4.34 6.17 -5.47
C ILE A 150 3.88 7.63 -5.49
N ALA A 151 3.22 8.06 -4.42
CA ALA A 151 2.62 9.39 -4.29
C ALA A 151 3.62 10.45 -3.80
N THR A 152 4.64 10.05 -3.04
CA THR A 152 5.78 10.90 -2.68
C THR A 152 7.05 10.20 -3.14
N VAL A 153 7.76 10.83 -4.08
CA VAL A 153 8.90 10.24 -4.79
C VAL A 153 10.19 10.85 -4.30
N SER A 154 11.08 10.04 -3.78
CA SER A 154 12.43 10.47 -3.37
C SER A 154 13.26 10.96 -4.56
N GLN A 155 14.02 12.04 -4.36
CA GLN A 155 14.80 12.73 -5.40
C GLN A 155 16.30 12.78 -5.06
N GLY A 156 17.14 12.71 -6.08
CA GLY A 156 18.61 12.90 -5.92
C GLY A 156 19.04 14.35 -5.83
N THR A 157 18.12 15.29 -5.97
CA THR A 157 18.36 16.74 -5.90
C THR A 157 17.39 17.38 -4.91
N PRO A 158 17.79 18.49 -4.27
CA PRO A 158 16.92 19.16 -3.31
C PRO A 158 15.69 19.75 -3.98
N MET A 159 14.55 19.62 -3.33
CA MET A 159 13.34 20.36 -3.65
C MET A 159 13.39 21.76 -3.02
N LYS A 160 12.39 22.62 -3.29
CA LYS A 160 12.35 24.00 -2.75
C LYS A 160 12.44 24.05 -1.22
N ASP A 161 11.96 23.02 -0.53
CA ASP A 161 11.98 22.88 0.93
C ASP A 161 13.13 22.00 1.45
N ASN A 162 14.12 21.68 0.59
CA ASN A 162 15.24 20.79 0.87
C ASN A 162 14.84 19.37 1.33
N SER A 163 13.61 18.93 1.07
CA SER A 163 13.11 17.61 1.51
C SER A 163 13.67 16.45 0.70
N TYR A 164 14.22 16.68 -0.49
CA TYR A 164 14.60 15.63 -1.44
C TYR A 164 13.47 14.62 -1.70
N CYS A 165 12.23 15.07 -1.63
CA CYS A 165 11.07 14.30 -2.05
C CYS A 165 10.09 15.18 -2.84
N TYR A 166 9.58 14.64 -3.93
CA TYR A 166 8.60 15.28 -4.78
C TYR A 166 7.22 14.72 -4.47
N ARG A 167 6.32 15.58 -4.01
CA ARG A 167 4.91 15.22 -3.77
C ARG A 167 4.18 15.27 -5.09
N MET A 168 3.64 14.14 -5.51
CA MET A 168 2.89 14.06 -6.75
C MET A 168 1.62 14.91 -6.63
N PRO A 169 1.25 15.67 -7.70
CA PRO A 169 0.05 16.49 -7.66
C PRO A 169 -1.20 15.62 -7.54
N ASP A 170 -2.25 16.17 -6.94
CA ASP A 170 -3.54 15.50 -6.75
C ASP A 170 -4.08 14.87 -8.04
N SER A 171 -3.97 15.56 -9.18
CA SER A 171 -4.41 15.03 -10.48
C SER A 171 -3.78 13.70 -10.88
N GLN A 172 -2.58 13.41 -10.37
CA GLN A 172 -1.91 12.13 -10.61
C GLN A 172 -2.38 11.04 -9.66
N ILE A 173 -2.67 11.40 -8.41
CA ILE A 173 -3.30 10.48 -7.46
C ILE A 173 -4.72 10.16 -7.93
N ASP A 174 -5.47 11.15 -8.43
CA ASP A 174 -6.79 10.96 -9.03
C ASP A 174 -6.72 10.04 -10.26
N SER A 175 -5.65 10.14 -11.07
CA SER A 175 -5.41 9.21 -12.17
C SER A 175 -5.16 7.78 -11.69
N ALA A 176 -4.40 7.61 -10.60
CA ALA A 176 -4.18 6.29 -9.99
C ALA A 176 -5.49 5.70 -9.41
N LEU A 177 -6.34 6.55 -8.79
CA LEU A 177 -7.68 6.18 -8.34
C LEU A 177 -8.57 5.71 -9.52
N ALA A 178 -8.55 6.47 -10.62
CA ALA A 178 -9.32 6.09 -11.81
C ALA A 178 -8.85 4.75 -12.41
N ILE A 179 -7.54 4.50 -12.41
CA ILE A 179 -6.99 3.20 -12.85
C ILE A 179 -7.42 2.08 -11.89
N ALA A 180 -7.39 2.30 -10.58
CA ALA A 180 -7.84 1.32 -9.60
C ALA A 180 -9.33 1.01 -9.76
N ALA A 181 -10.17 2.02 -9.98
CA ALA A 181 -11.60 1.89 -10.19
C ALA A 181 -11.98 1.06 -11.44
N MET A 182 -11.10 0.97 -12.45
CA MET A 182 -11.36 0.15 -13.64
C MET A 182 -11.53 -1.35 -13.35
N GLY A 183 -11.00 -1.84 -12.24
CA GLY A 183 -11.04 -3.25 -11.85
C GLY A 183 -11.38 -3.47 -10.39
N ASP A 184 -12.09 -2.53 -9.77
CA ASP A 184 -12.46 -2.58 -8.34
C ASP A 184 -11.29 -2.91 -7.43
N ALA A 185 -10.15 -2.27 -7.70
CA ALA A 185 -8.88 -2.51 -7.00
C ALA A 185 -8.71 -1.61 -5.78
N LEU A 186 -7.92 -2.08 -4.84
CA LEU A 186 -7.36 -1.23 -3.78
C LEU A 186 -6.34 -0.26 -4.39
N LEU A 187 -6.22 0.92 -3.79
CA LEU A 187 -5.13 1.84 -4.06
C LEU A 187 -4.22 1.94 -2.83
N PHE A 188 -2.93 1.74 -3.03
CA PHE A 188 -1.90 2.09 -2.04
C PHE A 188 -1.19 3.35 -2.49
N LEU A 189 -1.04 4.29 -1.57
CA LEU A 189 -0.23 5.49 -1.76
C LEU A 189 1.09 5.31 -1.03
N ASP A 190 2.18 5.19 -1.80
CA ASP A 190 3.51 4.95 -1.26
C ASP A 190 4.27 6.26 -0.99
N VAL A 191 5.03 6.29 0.10
CA VAL A 191 5.73 7.48 0.58
C VAL A 191 7.21 7.22 0.76
N GLN A 192 8.02 7.87 -0.08
CA GLN A 192 9.47 7.92 -0.03
C GLN A 192 9.90 9.29 0.48
N VAL A 193 10.17 9.40 1.78
CA VAL A 193 10.27 10.71 2.47
C VAL A 193 11.53 11.55 2.16
N GLY A 194 12.58 10.97 1.57
CA GLY A 194 13.85 11.68 1.33
C GLY A 194 14.47 12.18 2.63
N LEU A 195 14.75 13.48 2.71
CA LEU A 195 15.21 14.18 3.93
C LEU A 195 14.04 14.74 4.78
N SER A 196 12.80 14.50 4.36
CA SER A 196 11.60 14.77 5.17
C SER A 196 11.34 13.62 6.16
N ASN A 197 10.13 13.46 6.64
CA ASN A 197 9.71 12.37 7.54
C ASN A 197 8.23 12.04 7.36
N VAL A 198 7.82 10.88 7.86
CA VAL A 198 6.43 10.40 7.75
C VAL A 198 5.42 11.32 8.42
N ASN A 199 5.79 12.00 9.52
CA ASN A 199 4.92 12.92 10.26
C ASN A 199 4.50 14.11 9.41
N LYS A 200 5.35 14.52 8.46
CA LYS A 200 5.08 15.61 7.52
C LYS A 200 4.39 15.08 6.25
N GLU A 201 4.87 13.97 5.69
CA GLU A 201 4.44 13.53 4.37
C GLU A 201 3.09 12.79 4.37
N VAL A 202 2.81 11.94 5.36
CA VAL A 202 1.57 11.15 5.42
C VAL A 202 0.31 12.03 5.54
N PRO A 203 0.27 13.10 6.35
CA PRO A 203 -0.90 13.97 6.44
C PRO A 203 -1.31 14.65 5.13
N HIS A 204 -0.38 14.87 4.19
CA HIS A 204 -0.71 15.41 2.86
C HIS A 204 -1.64 14.50 2.06
N LEU A 205 -1.69 13.21 2.39
CA LEU A 205 -2.51 12.21 1.72
C LEU A 205 -3.86 11.97 2.42
N GLU A 206 -4.17 12.70 3.50
CA GLU A 206 -5.34 12.46 4.37
C GLU A 206 -6.65 12.34 3.61
N LYS A 207 -6.91 13.26 2.65
CA LYS A 207 -8.16 13.26 1.88
C LYS A 207 -8.38 11.94 1.11
N TYR A 208 -7.31 11.31 0.66
CA TYR A 208 -7.35 10.01 -0.02
C TYR A 208 -7.42 8.86 1.00
N LEU A 209 -6.67 8.94 2.09
CA LEU A 209 -6.67 7.93 3.14
C LEU A 209 -8.02 7.81 3.87
N LYS A 210 -8.89 8.81 3.76
CA LYS A 210 -10.29 8.75 4.19
C LYS A 210 -11.20 7.93 3.27
N MET A 211 -10.73 7.53 2.09
CA MET A 211 -11.49 6.64 1.19
C MET A 211 -11.33 5.19 1.64
N PRO A 212 -12.39 4.37 1.69
CA PRO A 212 -12.32 3.02 2.27
C PRO A 212 -11.34 2.09 1.56
N ASN A 213 -11.17 2.23 0.25
CA ASN A 213 -10.30 1.41 -0.60
C ASN A 213 -8.87 1.97 -0.77
N VAL A 214 -8.52 3.07 -0.08
CA VAL A 214 -7.18 3.67 -0.16
C VAL A 214 -6.37 3.36 1.09
N HIS A 215 -5.17 2.87 0.91
CA HIS A 215 -4.25 2.37 1.92
C HIS A 215 -2.90 3.07 1.82
N LEU A 216 -1.96 2.77 2.72
CA LEU A 216 -0.66 3.44 2.80
C LEU A 216 0.50 2.46 2.60
N GLY A 217 1.53 2.89 1.85
CA GLY A 217 2.85 2.30 1.82
C GLY A 217 3.89 3.28 2.36
N ILE A 218 4.91 2.78 3.02
CA ILE A 218 6.09 3.57 3.43
C ILE A 218 7.36 2.83 3.05
N ASP A 219 8.34 3.59 2.54
CA ASP A 219 9.58 3.03 2.02
C ASP A 219 10.79 3.49 2.83
N PRO A 220 11.25 2.66 3.79
CA PRO A 220 12.42 2.95 4.61
C PRO A 220 13.71 3.14 3.82
N GLU A 221 13.86 2.51 2.63
CA GLU A 221 15.05 2.68 1.79
C GLU A 221 15.38 4.15 1.55
N PHE A 222 14.34 4.96 1.39
CA PHE A 222 14.45 6.38 1.08
C PHE A 222 14.22 7.31 2.28
N SER A 223 14.28 6.82 3.50
CA SER A 223 14.23 7.65 4.72
C SER A 223 15.63 8.02 5.17
N MET A 224 16.10 9.21 4.76
CA MET A 224 17.49 9.66 4.88
C MET A 224 17.75 10.40 6.21
N LYS A 225 17.48 9.77 7.34
CA LYS A 225 17.61 10.37 8.69
C LYS A 225 19.03 10.89 9.00
N GLU A 226 20.05 10.36 8.32
CA GLU A 226 21.44 10.79 8.49
C GLU A 226 21.88 11.89 7.50
N GLY A 227 20.93 12.48 6.76
CA GLY A 227 21.21 13.59 5.85
C GLY A 227 21.86 13.21 4.52
N HIS A 228 21.92 11.92 4.19
CA HIS A 228 22.46 11.47 2.90
C HIS A 228 21.50 11.76 1.74
N VAL A 229 22.07 11.99 0.56
CA VAL A 229 21.26 12.11 -0.66
C VAL A 229 20.61 10.75 -0.96
N PRO A 230 19.27 10.72 -1.22
CA PRO A 230 18.56 9.51 -1.56
C PRO A 230 19.20 8.76 -2.75
N GLY A 231 19.22 7.43 -2.69
CA GLY A 231 19.84 6.57 -3.68
C GLY A 231 21.37 6.44 -3.56
N LYS A 232 22.03 7.17 -2.65
CA LYS A 232 23.47 7.00 -2.36
C LYS A 232 23.73 6.02 -1.23
N LYS A 233 22.78 5.88 -0.32
CA LYS A 233 22.77 4.89 0.76
C LYS A 233 21.36 4.37 0.95
N ILE A 234 21.24 3.20 1.53
CA ILE A 234 19.96 2.65 2.02
C ILE A 234 19.62 3.39 3.30
N GLY A 235 18.42 3.97 3.35
CA GLY A 235 17.87 4.63 4.52
C GLY A 235 17.26 3.67 5.54
N TYR A 236 16.59 4.24 6.54
CA TYR A 236 15.88 3.45 7.53
C TYR A 236 14.72 4.21 8.18
N MET A 237 13.77 3.46 8.68
CA MET A 237 12.73 3.90 9.60
C MET A 237 12.86 3.14 10.92
N THR A 238 12.30 3.69 11.98
CA THR A 238 12.21 3.06 13.28
C THR A 238 10.78 2.60 13.57
N ALA A 239 10.59 1.84 14.64
CA ALA A 239 9.25 1.50 15.10
C ALA A 239 8.38 2.75 15.36
N GLU A 240 8.98 3.86 15.79
CA GLU A 240 8.26 5.13 16.03
C GLU A 240 7.68 5.70 14.73
N ASP A 241 8.41 5.60 13.61
CA ASP A 241 7.91 6.04 12.29
C ASP A 241 6.71 5.19 11.85
N VAL A 242 6.82 3.87 12.01
CA VAL A 242 5.73 2.93 11.68
C VAL A 242 4.54 3.15 12.61
N ASN A 243 4.80 3.35 13.90
CA ASN A 243 3.76 3.64 14.90
C ASN A 243 3.03 4.94 14.58
N PHE A 244 3.75 6.00 14.19
CA PHE A 244 3.10 7.23 13.75
C PHE A 244 2.13 6.98 12.59
N CYS A 245 2.55 6.24 11.57
CA CYS A 245 1.70 5.92 10.41
C CYS A 245 0.49 5.08 10.82
N SER A 246 0.67 4.05 11.66
CA SER A 246 -0.42 3.19 12.11
C SER A 246 -1.38 3.91 13.04
N ASP A 247 -0.90 4.74 13.98
CA ASP A 247 -1.73 5.57 14.86
C ASP A 247 -2.55 6.58 14.05
N TYR A 248 -1.93 7.19 13.03
CA TYR A 248 -2.61 8.14 12.12
C TYR A 248 -3.74 7.45 11.35
N LEU A 249 -3.47 6.31 10.74
CA LEU A 249 -4.48 5.51 10.04
C LEU A 249 -5.60 5.04 10.99
N ALA A 250 -5.26 4.56 12.18
CA ALA A 250 -6.23 4.12 13.18
C ALA A 250 -7.15 5.28 13.61
N LYS A 251 -6.60 6.50 13.78
CA LYS A 251 -7.40 7.70 14.04
C LYS A 251 -8.37 8.00 12.89
N LEU A 252 -7.92 7.89 11.63
CA LEU A 252 -8.78 8.11 10.46
C LEU A 252 -9.91 7.06 10.39
N VAL A 253 -9.58 5.80 10.63
CA VAL A 253 -10.58 4.70 10.66
C VAL A 253 -11.68 5.00 11.67
N ARG A 254 -11.31 5.31 12.92
CA ARG A 254 -12.29 5.63 13.97
C ARG A 254 -13.10 6.88 13.66
N ALA A 255 -12.44 7.95 13.22
CA ALA A 255 -13.09 9.24 12.99
C ALA A 255 -14.06 9.24 11.80
N ASN A 256 -13.88 8.34 10.82
CA ASN A 256 -14.66 8.31 9.59
C ASN A 256 -15.43 6.99 9.41
N ASN A 257 -15.48 6.13 10.44
CA ASN A 257 -16.13 4.81 10.42
C ASN A 257 -15.72 3.97 9.19
N LEU A 258 -14.41 3.87 8.96
CA LEU A 258 -13.83 3.16 7.81
C LEU A 258 -13.56 1.69 8.16
N PRO A 259 -13.48 0.80 7.16
CA PRO A 259 -12.88 -0.52 7.35
C PRO A 259 -11.39 -0.37 7.70
N PRO A 260 -10.77 -1.41 8.31
CA PRO A 260 -9.36 -1.41 8.63
C PRO A 260 -8.48 -1.07 7.43
N LYS A 261 -7.44 -0.28 7.67
CA LYS A 261 -6.44 0.06 6.67
C LYS A 261 -5.32 -0.97 6.62
N VAL A 262 -4.70 -1.10 5.45
CA VAL A 262 -3.47 -1.89 5.31
C VAL A 262 -2.29 -0.91 5.20
N LEU A 263 -1.25 -1.14 6.01
CA LEU A 263 0.01 -0.39 5.98
C LEU A 263 1.12 -1.32 5.47
N ILE A 264 1.69 -0.99 4.31
CA ILE A 264 2.84 -1.71 3.74
C ILE A 264 4.13 -1.02 4.20
N VAL A 265 5.06 -1.80 4.73
CA VAL A 265 6.41 -1.35 5.11
C VAL A 265 7.41 -2.14 4.27
N HIS A 266 8.12 -1.46 3.37
CA HIS A 266 9.12 -2.08 2.51
C HIS A 266 10.39 -2.43 3.30
N ARG A 267 10.96 -3.62 3.04
CA ARG A 267 12.16 -4.06 3.74
C ARG A 267 12.95 -5.12 2.97
N PHE A 268 14.26 -4.92 2.82
CA PHE A 268 15.17 -5.94 2.26
C PHE A 268 16.52 -6.02 2.98
N THR A 269 16.76 -5.18 3.99
CA THR A 269 17.92 -5.33 4.89
C THR A 269 17.47 -5.23 6.34
N GLN A 270 18.31 -5.72 7.25
CA GLN A 270 18.03 -5.62 8.68
C GLN A 270 17.97 -4.16 9.15
N GLY A 271 18.91 -3.34 8.67
CA GLY A 271 19.03 -1.94 9.09
C GLY A 271 17.89 -1.03 8.64
N MET A 272 17.09 -1.42 7.65
CA MET A 272 15.97 -0.61 7.15
C MET A 272 14.83 -0.43 8.14
N LEU A 273 14.65 -1.35 9.08
CA LEU A 273 13.60 -1.25 10.11
C LEU A 273 14.22 -1.51 11.48
N LYS A 274 14.45 -0.45 12.24
CA LYS A 274 15.03 -0.53 13.57
C LYS A 274 13.94 -0.70 14.64
N ASN A 275 14.25 -1.47 15.68
CA ASN A 275 13.38 -1.68 16.85
C ASN A 275 11.99 -2.24 16.49
N TYR A 276 11.90 -3.10 15.45
CA TYR A 276 10.63 -3.64 14.95
C TYR A 276 9.75 -4.26 16.06
N GLN A 277 10.35 -4.75 17.15
CA GLN A 277 9.65 -5.32 18.30
C GLN A 277 8.75 -4.31 19.03
N ASN A 278 9.03 -3.00 18.84
CA ASN A 278 8.29 -1.91 19.46
C ASN A 278 7.15 -1.40 18.56
N ILE A 279 6.88 -2.04 17.42
CA ILE A 279 5.74 -1.72 16.58
C ILE A 279 4.45 -2.13 17.29
N ARG A 280 3.55 -1.16 17.45
CA ARG A 280 2.23 -1.37 18.05
C ARG A 280 1.22 -1.78 16.99
N LEU A 281 0.45 -2.80 17.29
CA LEU A 281 -0.63 -3.29 16.42
C LEU A 281 -1.98 -2.74 16.89
N HIS A 282 -2.81 -2.36 15.94
CA HIS A 282 -4.15 -1.80 16.16
C HIS A 282 -5.22 -2.63 15.46
N PRO A 283 -6.43 -2.77 16.04
CA PRO A 283 -7.55 -3.40 15.33
C PRO A 283 -7.90 -2.71 13.99
N GLU A 284 -7.63 -1.42 13.90
CA GLU A 284 -7.94 -0.57 12.74
C GLU A 284 -6.89 -0.67 11.62
N VAL A 285 -5.72 -1.28 11.86
CA VAL A 285 -4.61 -1.27 10.91
C VAL A 285 -3.95 -2.63 10.81
N GLN A 286 -3.80 -3.14 9.61
CA GLN A 286 -3.14 -4.39 9.28
C GLN A 286 -1.75 -4.09 8.68
N ILE A 287 -0.67 -4.42 9.40
CA ILE A 287 0.70 -4.10 9.00
C ILE A 287 1.31 -5.26 8.22
N VAL A 288 1.83 -4.98 7.04
CA VAL A 288 2.53 -5.94 6.18
C VAL A 288 3.99 -5.53 6.05
N ILE A 289 4.92 -6.38 6.47
CA ILE A 289 6.34 -6.21 6.15
C ILE A 289 6.59 -6.86 4.80
N ASN A 290 6.83 -6.02 3.79
CA ASN A 290 6.99 -6.45 2.40
C ASN A 290 8.46 -6.65 2.04
N MET A 291 8.86 -7.89 1.73
CA MET A 291 10.21 -8.18 1.24
C MET A 291 10.42 -7.54 -0.13
N ASP A 292 11.22 -6.48 -0.18
CA ASP A 292 11.41 -5.60 -1.35
C ASP A 292 12.81 -5.72 -1.98
N GLY A 293 13.53 -6.79 -1.74
CA GLY A 293 14.84 -7.05 -2.35
C GLY A 293 14.70 -7.67 -3.75
N TRP A 294 15.47 -7.15 -4.73
CA TRP A 294 15.56 -7.78 -6.03
C TRP A 294 16.78 -8.71 -6.12
N GLY A 295 16.71 -9.67 -7.01
CA GLY A 295 17.80 -10.60 -7.31
C GLY A 295 17.32 -12.00 -7.63
N GLU A 296 18.27 -12.91 -7.74
CA GLU A 296 18.04 -14.32 -7.98
C GLU A 296 17.21 -14.98 -6.86
N PRO A 297 16.48 -16.08 -7.13
CA PRO A 297 15.62 -16.76 -6.17
C PRO A 297 16.28 -17.07 -4.82
N ILE A 298 17.52 -17.56 -4.83
CA ILE A 298 18.25 -17.90 -3.60
C ILE A 298 18.46 -16.68 -2.70
N LEU A 299 18.85 -15.54 -3.28
CA LEU A 299 19.05 -14.29 -2.54
C LEU A 299 17.73 -13.82 -1.95
N LYS A 300 16.64 -13.84 -2.72
CA LYS A 300 15.32 -13.42 -2.27
C LYS A 300 14.78 -14.29 -1.13
N HIS A 301 14.94 -15.61 -1.25
CA HIS A 301 14.59 -16.54 -0.17
C HIS A 301 15.41 -16.29 1.10
N SER A 302 16.72 -16.05 0.96
CA SER A 302 17.60 -15.71 2.09
C SER A 302 17.20 -14.40 2.76
N THR A 303 16.89 -13.38 1.97
CA THR A 303 16.41 -12.07 2.45
C THR A 303 15.08 -12.21 3.21
N TYR A 304 14.12 -12.94 2.64
CA TYR A 304 12.83 -13.22 3.28
C TYR A 304 13.00 -13.94 4.61
N LYS A 305 13.83 -15.00 4.62
CA LYS A 305 14.12 -15.76 5.83
C LYS A 305 14.79 -14.91 6.91
N SER A 306 15.75 -14.05 6.52
CA SER A 306 16.58 -13.31 7.47
C SER A 306 15.86 -12.11 8.09
N TYR A 307 15.05 -11.38 7.31
CA TYR A 307 14.52 -10.07 7.71
C TYR A 307 12.99 -10.03 7.83
N ILE A 308 12.29 -11.04 7.26
CA ILE A 308 10.84 -11.13 7.36
C ILE A 308 10.43 -12.25 8.32
N PHE A 309 10.87 -13.50 8.05
CA PHE A 309 10.52 -14.63 8.90
C PHE A 309 11.06 -14.50 10.33
N ARG A 310 12.34 -14.12 10.48
CA ARG A 310 13.00 -14.04 11.79
C ARG A 310 12.59 -12.84 12.63
N GLU A 311 12.06 -11.81 12.00
CA GLU A 311 11.65 -10.56 12.63
C GLU A 311 10.15 -10.31 12.40
N PRO A 312 9.29 -11.11 13.06
CA PRO A 312 7.84 -11.08 12.85
C PRO A 312 7.22 -9.78 13.38
N VAL A 313 6.24 -9.24 12.61
CA VAL A 313 5.42 -8.09 13.03
C VAL A 313 3.94 -8.47 13.02
N GLN A 314 3.32 -8.66 11.84
CA GLN A 314 1.92 -9.08 11.74
C GLN A 314 1.65 -9.90 10.48
N PHE A 315 1.81 -9.31 9.29
CA PHE A 315 1.65 -9.99 8.01
C PHE A 315 2.91 -9.82 7.16
N THR A 316 3.03 -10.63 6.10
CA THR A 316 4.20 -10.58 5.22
C THR A 316 3.79 -10.35 3.78
N GLY A 317 4.65 -9.64 3.05
CA GLY A 317 4.55 -9.46 1.61
C GLY A 317 5.81 -9.86 0.88
N PHE A 318 5.71 -9.94 -0.45
CA PHE A 318 6.82 -10.29 -1.32
C PHE A 318 6.75 -9.51 -2.63
N LYS A 319 7.84 -8.85 -3.00
CA LYS A 319 7.95 -8.08 -4.24
C LYS A 319 8.73 -8.85 -5.30
N LEU A 320 8.24 -8.80 -6.52
CA LEU A 320 8.82 -9.41 -7.71
C LEU A 320 9.16 -8.32 -8.74
N PHE A 321 10.36 -8.40 -9.32
CA PHE A 321 10.84 -7.40 -10.26
C PHE A 321 10.99 -8.02 -11.64
N TYR A 322 10.11 -7.72 -12.57
CA TYR A 322 10.09 -8.30 -13.91
C TYR A 322 11.42 -8.22 -14.66
N LYS A 323 12.20 -7.17 -14.41
CA LYS A 323 13.48 -6.94 -15.08
C LYS A 323 14.67 -7.31 -14.21
N ASN A 324 14.62 -6.93 -12.93
CA ASN A 324 15.80 -7.02 -12.07
C ASN A 324 16.04 -8.43 -11.55
N ASP A 325 14.98 -9.18 -11.27
CA ASP A 325 15.11 -10.57 -10.78
C ASP A 325 15.65 -11.51 -11.88
N LEU A 326 15.56 -11.08 -13.15
CA LEU A 326 16.08 -11.87 -14.28
C LEU A 326 17.55 -11.62 -14.61
N LYS A 327 18.23 -10.69 -13.91
CA LYS A 327 19.62 -10.32 -14.22
C LYS A 327 20.67 -11.38 -13.88
N LYS A 328 20.32 -12.35 -13.04
CA LYS A 328 21.20 -13.44 -12.62
C LYS A 328 20.53 -14.79 -12.77
N ALA A 329 21.36 -15.82 -13.01
CA ALA A 329 20.87 -17.19 -13.08
C ALA A 329 20.05 -17.55 -11.82
N PRO A 330 18.95 -18.29 -11.99
CA PRO A 330 18.44 -18.96 -13.17
C PRO A 330 17.61 -18.10 -14.13
N ASN A 331 17.68 -16.77 -14.05
CA ASN A 331 17.03 -15.81 -14.95
C ASN A 331 15.51 -16.04 -15.08
N ARG A 332 14.85 -16.35 -13.95
CA ARG A 332 13.40 -16.54 -13.86
C ARG A 332 12.82 -15.81 -12.66
N LEU A 333 11.57 -15.40 -12.77
CA LEU A 333 10.80 -14.97 -11.61
C LEU A 333 10.44 -16.17 -10.74
N LEU A 334 10.27 -15.91 -9.45
CA LEU A 334 9.59 -16.84 -8.56
C LEU A 334 8.10 -16.87 -8.92
N THR A 335 7.55 -18.07 -9.01
CA THR A 335 6.13 -18.28 -9.30
C THR A 335 5.29 -18.21 -8.03
N PRO A 336 3.96 -18.08 -8.12
CA PRO A 336 3.07 -18.22 -6.97
C PRO A 336 3.33 -19.49 -6.17
N GLU A 337 3.54 -20.65 -6.85
CA GLU A 337 3.83 -21.93 -6.20
C GLU A 337 5.17 -21.94 -5.46
N ASP A 338 6.18 -21.21 -5.95
CA ASP A 338 7.44 -21.04 -5.24
C ASP A 338 7.23 -20.22 -3.94
N LEU A 339 6.44 -19.16 -4.02
CA LEU A 339 6.16 -18.30 -2.87
C LEU A 339 5.24 -18.99 -1.83
N MET A 340 4.36 -19.88 -2.27
CA MET A 340 3.55 -20.71 -1.37
C MET A 340 4.36 -21.74 -0.56
N LYS A 341 5.65 -21.93 -0.87
CA LYS A 341 6.58 -22.74 -0.05
C LYS A 341 7.22 -21.96 1.10
N LEU A 342 7.11 -20.62 1.10
CA LEU A 342 7.67 -19.75 2.14
C LEU A 342 6.93 -19.92 3.48
N LYS A 343 7.64 -19.61 4.56
CA LYS A 343 7.10 -19.54 5.92
C LYS A 343 7.34 -18.16 6.51
N PRO A 344 6.28 -17.43 6.87
CA PRO A 344 4.87 -17.65 6.51
C PRO A 344 4.63 -17.43 5.00
N HIS A 345 3.46 -17.84 4.49
CA HIS A 345 3.05 -17.46 3.15
C HIS A 345 2.90 -15.95 3.05
N PRO A 346 3.46 -15.28 2.02
CA PRO A 346 3.16 -13.87 1.80
C PRO A 346 1.69 -13.69 1.38
N ILE A 347 1.02 -12.73 2.03
CA ILE A 347 -0.39 -12.40 1.77
C ILE A 347 -0.56 -11.13 0.93
N TYR A 348 0.50 -10.36 0.79
CA TYR A 348 0.62 -9.22 -0.10
C TYR A 348 1.73 -9.49 -1.13
N ILE A 349 1.39 -9.38 -2.40
CA ILE A 349 2.32 -9.62 -3.52
C ILE A 349 2.41 -8.35 -4.36
N GLN A 350 3.63 -7.94 -4.68
CA GLN A 350 3.86 -6.73 -5.45
C GLN A 350 4.74 -7.02 -6.65
N TYR A 351 4.31 -6.60 -7.83
CA TYR A 351 5.06 -6.70 -9.09
C TYR A 351 5.52 -5.31 -9.54
N GLN A 352 6.82 -5.22 -9.88
CA GLN A 352 7.47 -4.00 -10.38
C GLN A 352 8.21 -4.23 -11.69
#